data_b63530f667d69a70f42155920382e8c9
#
_entry.id   b63530f667d69a70f42155920382e8c9
#
_cell.length_a   1.000
_cell.length_b   1.000
_cell.length_c   1.000
_cell.angle_alpha   90.00
_cell.angle_beta   90.00
_cell.angle_gamma   90.00
#
_symmetry.space_group_name_H-M   'P 1'
#
loop_
_entity.id
_entity.type
_entity.pdbx_description
1 polymer ?
#
loop_
_entity_poly.entity_id
_entity_poly.type
_entity_poly.pdbx_seq_one_letter_code
_entity_poly.pdbx_strand_id
1 'polypeptide(L)'
;LRPFYRAAIRFMPGLTISKRIGKYGPFKLNRRFAFSNFEAWGGNHNRGFEACIEAARGMTCVLDIGAHIGLVSLPLSSVIASNGTVYAFEPASANGAYLVDHLRTNGVTNVKVVTDLAGDKELESVEFFESDDDSGMNTIAETGSRRGYGATQKRQITLDNFCKENELKPQLIKIDTEGAEVGILKGAVETLRAHQPTIYLSVHPRHIVELGSTLEELEQLLSDIDYKVTDMDDNVVRPLELTEYIVSPK
;
A
#
# COMPACT_ATOMS: atom_id res chain seq x y z
N LEU A 1 19.64 -12.43 21.17
CA LEU A 1 19.23 -11.05 21.54
C LEU A 1 17.83 -10.69 21.04
N ARG A 2 17.47 -10.96 19.75
CA ARG A 2 16.15 -10.62 19.15
C ARG A 2 14.93 -11.20 19.92
N PRO A 3 14.86 -12.50 20.30
CA PRO A 3 13.70 -13.04 21.00
C PRO A 3 13.51 -12.44 22.41
N PHE A 4 14.59 -12.26 23.17
CA PHE A 4 14.52 -11.64 24.50
C PHE A 4 14.11 -10.17 24.44
N TYR A 5 14.59 -9.44 23.44
CA TYR A 5 14.22 -8.05 23.22
C TYR A 5 12.72 -7.93 22.86
N ARG A 6 12.21 -8.78 21.94
CA ARG A 6 10.79 -8.81 21.58
C ARG A 6 9.89 -9.13 22.79
N ALA A 7 10.30 -10.06 23.65
CA ALA A 7 9.55 -10.37 24.87
C ALA A 7 9.54 -9.17 25.85
N ALA A 8 10.66 -8.51 26.06
CA ALA A 8 10.76 -7.33 26.95
C ALA A 8 9.93 -6.14 26.47
N ILE A 9 9.87 -5.90 25.16
CA ILE A 9 9.10 -4.79 24.55
C ILE A 9 7.59 -4.95 24.73
N ARG A 10 7.09 -6.20 24.74
CA ARG A 10 5.67 -6.50 24.90
C ARG A 10 5.09 -5.91 26.19
N PHE A 11 5.93 -5.63 27.18
CA PHE A 11 5.58 -5.06 28.49
C PHE A 11 5.83 -3.55 28.60
N MET A 12 6.27 -2.88 27.53
CA MET A 12 6.59 -1.44 27.53
C MET A 12 5.89 -0.71 26.38
N PRO A 13 4.57 -0.54 26.43
CA PRO A 13 3.82 0.20 25.39
C PRO A 13 4.29 1.66 25.30
N GLY A 14 4.27 2.22 24.10
CA GLY A 14 4.54 3.64 23.85
C GLY A 14 6.03 4.01 23.66
N LEU A 15 6.96 3.07 23.71
CA LEU A 15 8.36 3.35 23.40
C LEU A 15 8.60 3.37 21.88
N THR A 16 9.21 4.44 21.41
CA THR A 16 9.57 4.66 20.00
C THR A 16 11.07 4.64 19.79
N ILE A 17 11.45 4.39 18.54
CA ILE A 17 12.80 4.53 18.03
C ILE A 17 12.80 5.51 16.87
N SER A 18 13.90 6.19 16.64
CA SER A 18 14.09 7.04 15.47
C SER A 18 14.75 6.24 14.37
N LYS A 19 14.12 6.17 13.20
CA LYS A 19 14.64 5.46 12.01
C LYS A 19 14.38 6.25 10.74
N ARG A 20 15.28 6.10 9.78
CA ARG A 20 15.03 6.53 8.40
C ARG A 20 14.28 5.41 7.63
N ILE A 21 13.52 5.83 6.63
CA ILE A 21 12.91 4.95 5.63
C ILE A 21 13.50 5.37 4.30
N GLY A 22 14.40 4.57 3.74
CA GLY A 22 15.28 5.02 2.67
C GLY A 22 16.01 6.31 3.08
N LYS A 23 15.98 7.33 2.23
CA LYS A 23 16.57 8.65 2.50
C LYS A 23 15.70 9.59 3.36
N TYR A 24 14.44 9.22 3.63
CA TYR A 24 13.44 10.08 4.29
C TYR A 24 13.46 9.95 5.81
N GLY A 25 13.01 10.98 6.49
CA GLY A 25 12.94 11.06 7.95
C GLY A 25 14.14 11.76 8.59
N PRO A 26 14.49 11.48 9.86
CA PRO A 26 14.08 10.29 10.63
C PRO A 26 12.61 10.37 11.12
N PHE A 27 11.96 9.20 11.18
CA PHE A 27 10.63 9.03 11.74
C PHE A 27 10.69 8.26 13.05
N LYS A 28 9.76 8.59 13.96
CA LYS A 28 9.55 7.83 15.20
C LYS A 28 8.65 6.64 14.89
N LEU A 29 9.19 5.43 15.03
CA LEU A 29 8.48 4.19 14.81
C LEU A 29 8.37 3.41 16.12
N ASN A 30 7.39 2.50 16.20
CA ASN A 30 7.26 1.61 17.34
C ASN A 30 8.55 0.80 17.52
N ARG A 31 8.99 0.65 18.75
CA ARG A 31 10.23 -0.06 19.12
C ARG A 31 10.25 -1.51 18.63
N ARG A 32 9.11 -2.12 18.36
CA ARG A 32 9.01 -3.44 17.73
C ARG A 32 9.86 -3.55 16.45
N PHE A 33 9.97 -2.47 15.69
CA PHE A 33 10.70 -2.37 14.42
C PHE A 33 12.18 -1.99 14.56
N ALA A 34 12.75 -2.08 15.79
CA ALA A 34 14.14 -1.67 16.05
C ALA A 34 15.16 -2.39 15.17
N PHE A 35 14.89 -3.65 14.82
CA PHE A 35 15.80 -4.49 14.03
C PHE A 35 15.41 -4.59 12.55
N SER A 36 14.41 -3.83 12.09
CA SER A 36 14.03 -3.73 10.68
C SER A 36 14.99 -2.79 9.94
N ASN A 37 15.41 -3.19 8.74
CA ASN A 37 16.34 -2.40 7.92
C ASN A 37 15.59 -1.53 6.91
N PHE A 38 14.79 -0.58 7.39
CA PHE A 38 14.04 0.33 6.52
C PHE A 38 14.94 1.35 5.80
N GLU A 39 16.15 1.56 6.30
CA GLU A 39 17.14 2.48 5.69
C GLU A 39 17.64 1.98 4.33
N ALA A 40 17.53 0.67 4.05
CA ALA A 40 17.91 0.07 2.77
C ALA A 40 16.83 0.19 1.68
N TRP A 41 15.66 0.74 1.99
CA TRP A 41 14.57 0.92 1.01
C TRP A 41 14.93 1.94 -0.05
N GLY A 42 14.53 1.66 -1.30
CA GLY A 42 14.88 2.49 -2.45
C GLY A 42 16.19 2.10 -3.14
N GLY A 43 16.93 1.14 -2.58
CA GLY A 43 18.14 0.57 -3.21
C GLY A 43 17.81 -0.57 -4.19
N ASN A 44 18.48 -1.72 -4.04
CA ASN A 44 18.24 -2.89 -4.89
C ASN A 44 16.87 -3.55 -4.65
N HIS A 45 16.28 -3.32 -3.50
CA HIS A 45 14.96 -3.78 -3.10
C HIS A 45 14.03 -2.58 -3.01
N ASN A 46 12.81 -2.71 -3.48
CA ASN A 46 11.80 -1.65 -3.53
C ASN A 46 12.30 -0.40 -4.29
N ARG A 47 12.82 -0.57 -5.51
CA ARG A 47 13.32 0.53 -6.35
C ARG A 47 12.25 1.59 -6.63
N GLY A 48 10.99 1.18 -6.77
CA GLY A 48 9.84 2.07 -6.96
C GLY A 48 9.52 2.96 -5.76
N PHE A 49 9.99 2.61 -4.56
CA PHE A 49 9.71 3.37 -3.35
C PHE A 49 10.14 4.84 -3.44
N GLU A 50 11.41 5.11 -3.77
CA GLU A 50 11.89 6.49 -3.87
C GLU A 50 11.26 7.23 -5.06
N ALA A 51 11.09 6.55 -6.20
CA ALA A 51 10.46 7.11 -7.39
C ALA A 51 9.01 7.54 -7.11
N CYS A 52 8.24 6.69 -6.41
CA CYS A 52 6.88 6.99 -5.99
C CYS A 52 6.81 8.25 -5.10
N ILE A 53 7.68 8.35 -4.09
CA ILE A 53 7.67 9.48 -3.16
C ILE A 53 8.11 10.78 -3.85
N GLU A 54 9.14 10.72 -4.70
CA GLU A 54 9.57 11.92 -5.45
C GLU A 54 8.51 12.38 -6.44
N ALA A 55 7.84 11.44 -7.13
CA ALA A 55 6.74 11.78 -8.04
C ALA A 55 5.57 12.45 -7.31
N ALA A 56 5.30 12.08 -6.06
CA ALA A 56 4.23 12.67 -5.26
C ALA A 56 4.52 14.10 -4.78
N ARG A 57 5.73 14.61 -5.00
CA ARG A 57 6.15 15.93 -4.51
C ARG A 57 5.24 17.05 -5.01
N GLY A 58 4.63 17.78 -4.09
CA GLY A 58 3.72 18.89 -4.37
C GLY A 58 2.33 18.48 -4.85
N MET A 59 2.02 17.18 -4.90
CA MET A 59 0.67 16.70 -5.22
C MET A 59 -0.31 16.94 -4.08
N THR A 60 -1.59 17.07 -4.41
CA THR A 60 -2.65 17.37 -3.43
C THR A 60 -3.50 16.16 -3.06
N CYS A 61 -3.52 15.10 -3.89
CA CYS A 61 -4.29 13.89 -3.65
C CYS A 61 -3.48 12.66 -4.06
N VAL A 62 -3.12 11.84 -3.10
CA VAL A 62 -2.35 10.60 -3.30
C VAL A 62 -3.07 9.45 -2.58
N LEU A 63 -3.21 8.30 -3.25
CA LEU A 63 -3.72 7.07 -2.64
C LEU A 63 -2.56 6.11 -2.40
N ASP A 64 -2.44 5.56 -1.19
CA ASP A 64 -1.47 4.53 -0.80
C ASP A 64 -2.23 3.26 -0.42
N ILE A 65 -2.38 2.35 -1.39
CA ILE A 65 -3.16 1.12 -1.23
C ILE A 65 -2.23 0.00 -0.78
N GLY A 66 -2.48 -0.55 0.41
CA GLY A 66 -1.57 -1.46 1.12
C GLY A 66 -0.54 -0.67 1.94
N ALA A 67 -1.01 0.28 2.74
CA ALA A 67 -0.15 1.20 3.49
C ALA A 67 0.65 0.52 4.62
N HIS A 68 0.27 -0.70 5.02
CA HIS A 68 0.95 -1.47 6.05
C HIS A 68 1.12 -0.66 7.33
N ILE A 69 2.31 -0.56 7.87
CA ILE A 69 2.62 0.22 9.07
C ILE A 69 2.98 1.70 8.75
N GLY A 70 2.78 2.15 7.51
CA GLY A 70 3.02 3.53 7.07
C GLY A 70 4.40 3.80 6.49
N LEU A 71 5.10 2.78 5.99
CA LEU A 71 6.47 2.94 5.45
C LEU A 71 6.50 3.81 4.19
N VAL A 72 5.41 3.86 3.41
CA VAL A 72 5.26 4.77 2.27
C VAL A 72 4.51 6.03 2.69
N SER A 73 3.43 5.90 3.45
CA SER A 73 2.58 7.03 3.89
C SER A 73 3.34 8.10 4.67
N LEU A 74 4.28 7.71 5.56
CA LEU A 74 5.10 8.67 6.32
C LEU A 74 5.99 9.55 5.41
N PRO A 75 6.82 8.98 4.52
CA PRO A 75 7.57 9.80 3.55
C PRO A 75 6.65 10.64 2.65
N LEU A 76 5.55 10.07 2.11
CA LEU A 76 4.59 10.81 1.29
C LEU A 76 4.06 12.06 2.01
N SER A 77 3.72 11.93 3.30
CA SER A 77 3.21 13.04 4.11
C SER A 77 4.15 14.24 4.16
N SER A 78 5.45 14.00 3.98
CA SER A 78 6.49 15.03 4.07
C SER A 78 6.79 15.74 2.74
N VAL A 79 6.33 15.19 1.61
CA VAL A 79 6.66 15.70 0.27
C VAL A 79 5.46 16.25 -0.50
N ILE A 80 4.24 15.81 -0.19
CA ILE A 80 3.02 16.33 -0.83
C ILE A 80 2.81 17.82 -0.52
N ALA A 81 1.92 18.48 -1.25
CA ALA A 81 1.57 19.88 -1.00
C ALA A 81 1.07 20.11 0.43
N SER A 82 1.24 21.30 0.97
CA SER A 82 0.81 21.66 2.32
C SER A 82 -0.71 21.51 2.55
N ASN A 83 -1.50 21.63 1.48
CA ASN A 83 -2.94 21.37 1.46
C ASN A 83 -3.29 19.98 0.89
N GLY A 84 -2.30 19.12 0.64
CA GLY A 84 -2.47 17.78 0.11
C GLY A 84 -2.88 16.78 1.19
N THR A 85 -3.47 15.67 0.75
CA THR A 85 -3.85 14.53 1.59
C THR A 85 -3.40 13.22 0.97
N VAL A 86 -2.82 12.35 1.79
CA VAL A 86 -2.61 10.93 1.46
C VAL A 86 -3.77 10.13 2.05
N TYR A 87 -4.38 9.28 1.26
CA TYR A 87 -5.39 8.31 1.72
C TYR A 87 -4.73 6.93 1.77
N ALA A 88 -4.48 6.48 2.98
CA ALA A 88 -3.72 5.26 3.27
C ALA A 88 -4.67 4.10 3.59
N PHE A 89 -4.78 3.14 2.67
CA PHE A 89 -5.64 1.97 2.80
C PHE A 89 -4.87 0.85 3.49
N GLU A 90 -5.32 0.44 4.66
CA GLU A 90 -4.76 -0.68 5.41
C GLU A 90 -5.88 -1.41 6.18
N PRO A 91 -6.38 -2.52 5.64
CA PRO A 91 -7.48 -3.25 6.26
C PRO A 91 -7.06 -4.10 7.46
N ALA A 92 -5.79 -4.54 7.55
CA ALA A 92 -5.35 -5.38 8.64
C ALA A 92 -5.27 -4.61 9.96
N SER A 93 -5.96 -5.11 10.97
CA SER A 93 -6.15 -4.41 12.25
C SER A 93 -4.84 -4.12 12.96
N ALA A 94 -3.90 -5.08 12.96
CA ALA A 94 -2.60 -4.91 13.59
C ALA A 94 -1.74 -3.87 12.88
N ASN A 95 -1.66 -3.93 11.54
CA ASN A 95 -0.91 -2.97 10.74
C ASN A 95 -1.51 -1.57 10.83
N GLY A 96 -2.84 -1.45 10.70
CA GLY A 96 -3.57 -0.18 10.82
C GLY A 96 -3.36 0.49 12.17
N ALA A 97 -3.30 -0.29 13.26
CA ALA A 97 -3.01 0.23 14.58
C ALA A 97 -1.57 0.82 14.66
N TYR A 98 -0.58 0.15 14.07
CA TYR A 98 0.78 0.71 13.97
C TYR A 98 0.83 1.93 13.06
N LEU A 99 0.16 1.92 11.91
CA LEU A 99 0.05 3.06 11.01
C LEU A 99 -0.47 4.29 11.75
N VAL A 100 -1.61 4.20 12.43
CA VAL A 100 -2.21 5.28 13.22
C VAL A 100 -1.26 5.76 14.32
N ASP A 101 -0.62 4.84 15.06
CA ASP A 101 0.33 5.21 16.11
C ASP A 101 1.56 5.93 15.55
N HIS A 102 2.09 5.48 14.42
CA HIS A 102 3.23 6.11 13.75
C HIS A 102 2.87 7.52 13.25
N LEU A 103 1.71 7.71 12.61
CA LEU A 103 1.24 9.01 12.16
C LEU A 103 1.10 9.98 13.35
N ARG A 104 0.42 9.55 14.41
CA ARG A 104 0.23 10.32 15.63
C ARG A 104 1.57 10.71 16.29
N THR A 105 2.49 9.78 16.41
CA THR A 105 3.79 9.98 17.09
C THR A 105 4.69 10.93 16.30
N ASN A 106 4.54 10.99 14.98
CA ASN A 106 5.27 11.93 14.13
C ASN A 106 4.52 13.26 13.89
N GLY A 107 3.34 13.46 14.48
CA GLY A 107 2.54 14.67 14.30
C GLY A 107 2.02 14.85 12.87
N VAL A 108 1.84 13.75 12.14
CA VAL A 108 1.32 13.76 10.76
C VAL A 108 -0.20 13.95 10.80
N THR A 109 -0.68 14.97 10.11
CA THR A 109 -2.11 15.33 10.06
C THR A 109 -2.72 15.28 8.67
N ASN A 110 -1.88 15.12 7.65
CA ASN A 110 -2.26 15.09 6.23
C ASN A 110 -2.33 13.67 5.64
N VAL A 111 -2.43 12.64 6.49
CA VAL A 111 -2.70 11.25 6.11
C VAL A 111 -4.02 10.81 6.74
N LYS A 112 -4.94 10.31 5.92
CA LYS A 112 -6.21 9.72 6.34
C LYS A 112 -6.14 8.21 6.17
N VAL A 113 -6.36 7.47 7.24
CA VAL A 113 -6.35 6.00 7.21
C VAL A 113 -7.74 5.49 6.83
N VAL A 114 -7.79 4.58 5.86
CA VAL A 114 -8.98 3.87 5.39
C VAL A 114 -8.80 2.40 5.72
N THR A 115 -9.74 1.84 6.48
CA THR A 115 -9.66 0.46 6.97
C THR A 115 -10.46 -0.53 6.14
N ASP A 116 -11.18 -0.04 5.12
CA ASP A 116 -11.90 -0.87 4.16
C ASP A 116 -10.91 -1.53 3.18
N LEU A 117 -11.26 -2.70 2.68
CA LEU A 117 -10.58 -3.34 1.56
C LEU A 117 -10.87 -2.58 0.27
N ALA A 118 -9.85 -2.32 -0.53
CA ALA A 118 -10.04 -1.90 -1.91
C ALA A 118 -10.22 -3.13 -2.81
N GLY A 119 -11.20 -3.12 -3.70
CA GLY A 119 -11.50 -4.25 -4.58
C GLY A 119 -12.35 -3.89 -5.78
N ASP A 120 -12.89 -4.91 -6.47
CA ASP A 120 -13.62 -4.79 -7.73
C ASP A 120 -15.10 -4.41 -7.58
N LYS A 121 -15.66 -4.49 -6.38
CA LYS A 121 -17.08 -4.25 -6.08
C LYS A 121 -17.31 -3.86 -4.64
N GLU A 122 -18.47 -3.25 -4.38
CA GLU A 122 -18.92 -2.93 -3.02
C GLU A 122 -19.43 -4.20 -2.34
N LEU A 123 -18.91 -4.52 -1.17
CA LEU A 123 -19.38 -5.61 -0.31
C LEU A 123 -19.39 -5.14 1.14
N GLU A 124 -20.54 -5.31 1.80
CA GLU A 124 -20.67 -4.96 3.22
C GLU A 124 -19.78 -5.83 4.12
N SER A 125 -19.49 -7.06 3.68
CA SER A 125 -18.69 -8.01 4.44
C SER A 125 -18.01 -9.01 3.52
N VAL A 126 -16.69 -9.09 3.65
CA VAL A 126 -15.81 -10.06 2.99
C VAL A 126 -14.91 -10.69 4.04
N GLU A 127 -14.65 -11.97 3.93
CA GLU A 127 -13.72 -12.66 4.81
C GLU A 127 -12.29 -12.25 4.46
N PHE A 128 -11.56 -11.79 5.47
CA PHE A 128 -10.17 -11.34 5.35
C PHE A 128 -9.31 -12.06 6.37
N PHE A 129 -8.22 -12.66 5.90
CA PHE A 129 -7.30 -13.43 6.72
C PHE A 129 -6.13 -12.54 7.15
N GLU A 130 -6.09 -12.21 8.43
CA GLU A 130 -5.05 -11.37 9.01
C GLU A 130 -4.31 -12.07 10.15
N SER A 131 -3.05 -11.75 10.31
CA SER A 131 -2.22 -12.19 11.44
C SER A 131 -2.31 -11.19 12.59
N ASP A 132 -2.24 -11.69 13.83
CA ASP A 132 -2.07 -10.85 15.02
C ASP A 132 -0.73 -10.11 15.05
N ASP A 133 0.19 -10.48 14.17
CA ASP A 133 1.49 -9.85 13.98
C ASP A 133 1.47 -8.82 12.83
N ASP A 134 2.55 -8.02 12.72
CA ASP A 134 2.81 -7.03 11.68
C ASP A 134 3.17 -7.69 10.33
N SER A 135 2.31 -8.58 9.84
CA SER A 135 2.52 -9.29 8.57
C SER A 135 2.14 -8.41 7.39
N GLY A 136 3.01 -8.36 6.36
CA GLY A 136 2.67 -7.80 5.06
C GLY A 136 1.81 -8.75 4.20
N MET A 137 1.62 -10.00 4.63
CA MET A 137 0.99 -11.07 3.83
C MET A 137 -0.48 -11.33 4.21
N ASN A 138 -1.20 -10.32 4.69
CA ASN A 138 -2.64 -10.42 4.94
C ASN A 138 -3.40 -10.49 3.61
N THR A 139 -4.48 -11.29 3.50
CA THR A 139 -5.09 -11.60 2.20
C THR A 139 -6.57 -11.96 2.33
N ILE A 140 -7.32 -11.80 1.24
CA ILE A 140 -8.67 -12.33 1.07
C ILE A 140 -8.68 -13.78 0.55
N ALA A 141 -7.54 -14.34 0.14
CA ALA A 141 -7.45 -15.74 -0.26
C ALA A 141 -7.60 -16.66 0.95
N GLU A 142 -8.46 -17.67 0.85
CA GLU A 142 -8.51 -18.79 1.79
C GLU A 142 -7.26 -19.66 1.61
N THR A 143 -6.13 -19.16 2.07
CA THR A 143 -4.88 -19.94 2.07
C THR A 143 -4.94 -20.92 3.23
N GLY A 144 -5.60 -22.05 3.03
CA GLY A 144 -5.81 -23.09 4.03
C GLY A 144 -4.55 -23.32 4.87
N SER A 145 -4.65 -23.12 6.19
CA SER A 145 -3.64 -23.46 7.19
C SER A 145 -2.40 -22.54 7.33
N ARG A 146 -2.43 -21.27 7.06
CA ARG A 146 -1.36 -20.39 7.59
C ARG A 146 -1.50 -20.31 9.11
N ARG A 147 -0.61 -21.01 9.83
CA ARG A 147 -0.57 -20.98 11.29
C ARG A 147 -0.45 -19.55 11.79
N GLY A 148 -1.40 -19.07 12.59
CA GLY A 148 -1.39 -17.71 13.18
C GLY A 148 -2.19 -16.67 12.40
N TYR A 149 -3.00 -17.07 11.39
CA TYR A 149 -3.96 -16.20 10.73
C TYR A 149 -5.37 -16.46 11.26
N GLY A 150 -6.10 -15.39 11.57
CA GLY A 150 -7.51 -15.41 11.92
C GLY A 150 -8.35 -14.81 10.81
N ALA A 151 -9.58 -15.35 10.62
CA ALA A 151 -10.54 -14.76 9.72
C ALA A 151 -11.27 -13.60 10.42
N THR A 152 -11.33 -12.45 9.77
CA THR A 152 -12.10 -11.28 10.19
C THR A 152 -13.03 -10.85 9.06
N GLN A 153 -14.07 -10.06 9.40
CA GLN A 153 -14.97 -9.50 8.41
C GLN A 153 -14.59 -8.06 8.14
N LYS A 154 -14.43 -7.71 6.85
CA LYS A 154 -14.11 -6.35 6.41
C LYS A 154 -15.10 -5.91 5.35
N ARG A 155 -15.41 -4.62 5.32
CA ARG A 155 -16.09 -4.01 4.18
C ARG A 155 -15.12 -3.91 3.01
N GLN A 156 -15.60 -4.13 1.79
CA GLN A 156 -14.86 -3.87 0.56
C GLN A 156 -15.52 -2.74 -0.20
N ILE A 157 -14.70 -1.84 -0.72
CA ILE A 157 -15.13 -0.69 -1.51
C ILE A 157 -14.35 -0.61 -2.82
N THR A 158 -14.92 0.05 -3.83
CA THR A 158 -14.20 0.38 -5.05
C THR A 158 -13.53 1.74 -4.92
N LEU A 159 -12.38 1.92 -5.57
CA LEU A 159 -11.73 3.23 -5.62
C LEU A 159 -12.59 4.26 -6.39
N ASP A 160 -13.39 3.81 -7.35
CA ASP A 160 -14.31 4.68 -8.09
C ASP A 160 -15.36 5.30 -7.16
N ASN A 161 -16.04 4.50 -6.34
CA ASN A 161 -17.01 5.01 -5.37
C ASN A 161 -16.33 5.84 -4.28
N PHE A 162 -15.21 5.37 -3.75
CA PHE A 162 -14.47 6.10 -2.73
C PHE A 162 -14.05 7.50 -3.21
N CYS A 163 -13.49 7.60 -4.42
CA CYS A 163 -13.09 8.88 -4.98
C CYS A 163 -14.30 9.78 -5.27
N LYS A 164 -15.38 9.20 -5.78
CA LYS A 164 -16.62 9.94 -6.08
C LYS A 164 -17.28 10.51 -4.81
N GLU A 165 -17.45 9.68 -3.77
CA GLU A 165 -18.09 10.08 -2.52
C GLU A 165 -17.30 11.13 -1.74
N ASN A 166 -15.96 11.12 -1.87
CA ASN A 166 -15.07 12.06 -1.20
C ASN A 166 -14.60 13.19 -2.13
N GLU A 167 -15.13 13.31 -3.36
CA GLU A 167 -14.78 14.32 -4.36
C GLU A 167 -13.27 14.37 -4.65
N LEU A 168 -12.61 13.21 -4.69
CA LEU A 168 -11.16 13.10 -4.86
C LEU A 168 -10.76 13.06 -6.32
N LYS A 169 -9.61 13.65 -6.60
CA LYS A 169 -8.94 13.63 -7.91
C LYS A 169 -7.50 13.14 -7.70
N PRO A 170 -7.29 11.83 -7.59
CA PRO A 170 -5.96 11.30 -7.34
C PRO A 170 -5.01 11.62 -8.49
N GLN A 171 -3.81 12.06 -8.14
CA GLN A 171 -2.73 12.36 -9.07
C GLN A 171 -1.70 11.23 -9.10
N LEU A 172 -1.63 10.47 -8.01
CA LEU A 172 -0.78 9.30 -7.87
C LEU A 172 -1.50 8.25 -7.03
N ILE A 173 -1.38 6.99 -7.45
CA ILE A 173 -1.86 5.83 -6.71
C ILE A 173 -0.69 4.85 -6.55
N LYS A 174 -0.34 4.48 -5.32
CA LYS A 174 0.55 3.34 -5.06
C LYS A 174 -0.32 2.13 -4.74
N ILE A 175 -0.02 0.99 -5.34
CA ILE A 175 -0.71 -0.29 -5.08
C ILE A 175 0.32 -1.37 -4.76
N ASP A 176 0.19 -1.97 -3.59
CA ASP A 176 1.05 -3.04 -3.11
C ASP A 176 0.27 -3.89 -2.09
N THR A 177 -0.46 -4.88 -2.58
CA THR A 177 -1.55 -5.53 -1.83
C THR A 177 -1.53 -7.05 -1.84
N GLU A 178 -0.38 -7.61 -2.25
CA GLU A 178 -0.14 -9.06 -2.16
C GLU A 178 -1.23 -9.89 -2.87
N GLY A 179 -1.58 -9.47 -4.14
CA GLY A 179 -2.43 -10.21 -5.06
C GLY A 179 -3.77 -9.57 -5.42
N ALA A 180 -4.23 -8.54 -4.69
CA ALA A 180 -5.50 -7.87 -4.98
C ALA A 180 -5.43 -6.83 -6.11
N GLU A 181 -4.27 -6.66 -6.75
CA GLU A 181 -3.96 -5.60 -7.72
C GLU A 181 -4.98 -5.55 -8.86
N VAL A 182 -5.35 -6.71 -9.43
CA VAL A 182 -6.33 -6.79 -10.55
C VAL A 182 -7.71 -6.33 -10.08
N GLY A 183 -8.17 -6.79 -8.94
CA GLY A 183 -9.47 -6.40 -8.37
C GLY A 183 -9.53 -4.91 -8.07
N ILE A 184 -8.47 -4.34 -7.50
CA ILE A 184 -8.37 -2.91 -7.19
C ILE A 184 -8.43 -2.07 -8.46
N LEU A 185 -7.69 -2.45 -9.50
CA LEU A 185 -7.69 -1.73 -10.78
C LEU A 185 -9.02 -1.84 -11.51
N LYS A 186 -9.74 -2.98 -11.42
CA LYS A 186 -11.12 -3.11 -11.91
C LYS A 186 -12.08 -2.14 -11.22
N GLY A 187 -11.94 -1.97 -9.91
CA GLY A 187 -12.73 -1.03 -9.11
C GLY A 187 -12.27 0.43 -9.20
N ALA A 188 -11.32 0.74 -10.09
CA ALA A 188 -10.75 2.08 -10.27
C ALA A 188 -10.91 2.63 -11.69
N VAL A 189 -11.55 1.91 -12.60
CA VAL A 189 -11.56 2.21 -14.05
C VAL A 189 -12.09 3.61 -14.37
N GLU A 190 -13.16 4.05 -13.72
CA GLU A 190 -13.73 5.39 -13.92
C GLU A 190 -12.76 6.47 -13.42
N THR A 191 -12.19 6.28 -12.25
CA THR A 191 -11.19 7.18 -11.64
C THR A 191 -9.94 7.29 -12.52
N LEU A 192 -9.44 6.15 -13.03
CA LEU A 192 -8.25 6.10 -13.88
C LEU A 192 -8.49 6.83 -15.20
N ARG A 193 -9.65 6.64 -15.85
CA ARG A 193 -10.01 7.34 -17.08
C ARG A 193 -10.24 8.85 -16.87
N ALA A 194 -10.87 9.22 -15.76
CA ALA A 194 -11.25 10.62 -15.50
C ALA A 194 -10.08 11.48 -15.03
N HIS A 195 -9.17 10.94 -14.22
CA HIS A 195 -8.12 11.71 -13.55
C HIS A 195 -6.72 11.37 -14.02
N GLN A 196 -6.54 10.25 -14.71
CA GLN A 196 -5.28 9.81 -15.30
C GLN A 196 -4.08 9.84 -14.33
N PRO A 197 -4.21 9.32 -13.09
CA PRO A 197 -3.11 9.31 -12.14
C PRO A 197 -1.96 8.42 -12.64
N THR A 198 -0.74 8.73 -12.24
CA THR A 198 0.37 7.77 -12.32
C THR A 198 0.20 6.72 -11.24
N ILE A 199 0.38 5.44 -11.57
CA ILE A 199 0.29 4.33 -10.64
C ILE A 199 1.68 3.73 -10.43
N TYR A 200 2.08 3.57 -9.17
CA TYR A 200 3.23 2.76 -8.76
C TYR A 200 2.69 1.41 -8.29
N LEU A 201 2.91 0.39 -9.10
CA LEU A 201 2.28 -0.92 -8.98
C LEU A 201 3.32 -1.98 -8.61
N SER A 202 3.20 -2.56 -7.42
CA SER A 202 3.90 -3.80 -7.07
C SER A 202 3.07 -4.98 -7.58
N VAL A 203 3.67 -5.84 -8.40
CA VAL A 203 2.98 -7.00 -9.00
C VAL A 203 3.40 -8.26 -8.27
N HIS A 204 2.41 -9.04 -7.80
CA HIS A 204 2.62 -10.30 -7.08
C HIS A 204 2.01 -11.48 -7.87
N PRO A 205 2.68 -12.01 -8.91
CA PRO A 205 2.10 -12.95 -9.87
C PRO A 205 1.48 -14.19 -9.22
N ARG A 206 2.15 -14.76 -8.23
CA ARG A 206 1.66 -15.94 -7.51
C ARG A 206 0.37 -15.64 -6.74
N HIS A 207 0.31 -14.52 -6.03
CA HIS A 207 -0.84 -14.14 -5.22
C HIS A 207 -2.02 -13.70 -6.09
N ILE A 208 -1.77 -13.08 -7.24
CA ILE A 208 -2.81 -12.76 -8.24
C ILE A 208 -3.52 -14.04 -8.68
N VAL A 209 -2.76 -15.11 -8.97
CA VAL A 209 -3.33 -16.41 -9.36
C VAL A 209 -4.05 -17.07 -8.20
N GLU A 210 -3.53 -17.00 -6.98
CA GLU A 210 -4.19 -17.52 -5.78
C GLU A 210 -5.55 -16.82 -5.51
N LEU A 211 -5.71 -15.56 -5.95
CA LEU A 211 -6.96 -14.80 -5.88
C LEU A 211 -7.87 -14.97 -7.12
N GLY A 212 -7.53 -15.87 -8.03
CA GLY A 212 -8.35 -16.24 -9.18
C GLY A 212 -8.27 -15.28 -10.38
N SER A 213 -7.28 -14.39 -10.42
CA SER A 213 -6.97 -13.53 -11.56
C SER A 213 -5.70 -13.99 -12.29
N THR A 214 -5.36 -13.35 -13.41
CA THR A 214 -4.15 -13.64 -14.17
C THR A 214 -3.36 -12.39 -14.53
N LEU A 215 -2.08 -12.55 -14.89
CA LEU A 215 -1.26 -11.44 -15.37
C LEU A 215 -1.74 -10.90 -16.72
N GLU A 216 -2.22 -11.78 -17.59
CA GLU A 216 -2.80 -11.42 -18.88
C GLU A 216 -4.03 -10.53 -18.68
N GLU A 217 -4.86 -10.84 -17.67
CA GLU A 217 -6.02 -10.01 -17.30
C GLU A 217 -5.58 -8.61 -16.81
N LEU A 218 -4.51 -8.53 -16.00
CA LEU A 218 -3.92 -7.27 -15.57
C LEU A 218 -3.43 -6.44 -16.77
N GLU A 219 -2.64 -7.06 -17.65
CA GLU A 219 -2.10 -6.40 -18.84
C GLU A 219 -3.21 -5.91 -19.79
N GLN A 220 -4.25 -6.74 -20.00
CA GLN A 220 -5.38 -6.41 -20.85
C GLN A 220 -6.17 -5.21 -20.26
N LEU A 221 -6.46 -5.25 -18.95
CA LEU A 221 -7.16 -4.16 -18.27
C LEU A 221 -6.43 -2.82 -18.44
N LEU A 222 -5.11 -2.80 -18.20
CA LEU A 222 -4.31 -1.59 -18.36
C LEU A 222 -4.27 -1.11 -19.82
N SER A 223 -4.25 -2.03 -20.77
CA SER A 223 -4.34 -1.69 -22.20
C SER A 223 -5.69 -1.07 -22.57
N ASP A 224 -6.80 -1.61 -22.05
CA ASP A 224 -8.17 -1.17 -22.32
C ASP A 224 -8.50 0.22 -21.76
N ILE A 225 -7.71 0.67 -20.78
CA ILE A 225 -7.83 2.03 -20.21
C ILE A 225 -6.73 2.98 -20.70
N ASP A 226 -6.01 2.63 -21.78
CA ASP A 226 -4.93 3.42 -22.37
C ASP A 226 -3.77 3.76 -21.44
N TYR A 227 -3.39 2.79 -20.61
CA TYR A 227 -2.19 2.89 -19.79
C TYR A 227 -1.03 2.05 -20.36
N LYS A 228 0.18 2.54 -20.20
CA LYS A 228 1.43 1.81 -20.48
C LYS A 228 2.08 1.38 -19.18
N VAL A 229 2.83 0.28 -19.24
CA VAL A 229 3.62 -0.23 -18.11
C VAL A 229 5.09 -0.13 -18.45
N THR A 230 5.86 0.50 -17.56
CA THR A 230 7.32 0.63 -17.67
C THR A 230 8.00 0.17 -16.39
N ASP A 231 9.25 -0.24 -16.50
CA ASP A 231 10.12 -0.40 -15.33
C ASP A 231 10.57 0.98 -14.78
N MET A 232 11.42 0.97 -13.75
CA MET A 232 11.95 2.19 -13.15
C MET A 232 12.97 2.93 -14.04
N ASP A 233 13.36 2.34 -15.17
CA ASP A 233 14.27 2.91 -16.16
C ASP A 233 13.53 3.31 -17.46
N ASP A 234 12.18 3.46 -17.39
CA ASP A 234 11.25 3.84 -18.49
C ASP A 234 11.18 2.84 -19.66
N ASN A 235 11.68 1.61 -19.50
CA ASN A 235 11.54 0.59 -20.54
C ASN A 235 10.13 -0.03 -20.47
N VAL A 236 9.47 -0.16 -21.60
CA VAL A 236 8.20 -0.92 -21.69
C VAL A 236 8.47 -2.39 -21.42
N VAL A 237 7.77 -2.96 -20.45
CA VAL A 237 8.01 -4.33 -19.97
C VAL A 237 6.79 -5.20 -20.22
N ARG A 238 7.03 -6.39 -20.80
CA ARG A 238 6.10 -7.52 -20.90
C ARG A 238 6.93 -8.81 -21.08
N PRO A 239 6.55 -9.95 -20.44
CA PRO A 239 5.47 -10.08 -19.44
C PRO A 239 5.81 -9.41 -18.11
N LEU A 240 4.78 -9.22 -17.28
CA LEU A 240 4.96 -8.69 -15.92
C LEU A 240 5.50 -9.79 -14.99
N GLU A 241 6.42 -9.41 -14.13
CA GLU A 241 7.07 -10.27 -13.15
C GLU A 241 6.89 -9.73 -11.72
N LEU A 242 7.43 -10.44 -10.74
CA LEU A 242 7.45 -9.99 -9.34
C LEU A 242 8.40 -8.79 -9.19
N THR A 243 7.89 -7.60 -9.40
CA THR A 243 8.62 -6.33 -9.20
C THR A 243 7.65 -5.15 -9.16
N GLU A 244 8.20 -3.96 -9.07
CA GLU A 244 7.47 -2.70 -9.08
C GLU A 244 7.54 -2.06 -10.48
N TYR A 245 6.43 -1.47 -10.90
CA TYR A 245 6.26 -0.83 -12.20
C TYR A 245 5.71 0.59 -12.06
N ILE A 246 6.02 1.43 -13.05
CA ILE A 246 5.34 2.69 -13.29
C ILE A 246 4.27 2.43 -14.35
N VAL A 247 3.03 2.70 -14.01
CA VAL A 247 1.88 2.56 -14.89
C VAL A 247 1.29 3.95 -15.11
N SER A 248 1.34 4.44 -16.34
CA SER A 248 0.97 5.82 -16.69
C SER A 248 0.10 5.89 -17.93
N PRO A 249 -0.74 6.93 -18.10
CA PRO A 249 -1.47 7.15 -19.34
C PRO A 249 -0.55 7.17 -20.56
N LYS A 250 -1.06 6.66 -21.71
CA LYS A 250 -0.33 6.70 -23.00
C LYS A 250 -0.32 8.08 -23.61
#